data_fa102edf0c3abcb7bfe4f88c31ecd4fb
#
_entry.id   fa102edf0c3abcb7bfe4f88c31ecd4fb
#
_cell.length_a   1.000
_cell.length_b   1.000
_cell.length_c   1.000
_cell.angle_alpha   90.00
_cell.angle_beta   90.00
_cell.angle_gamma   90.00
#
_symmetry.space_group_name_H-M   'P 1'
#
loop_
_entity.id
_entity.type
_entity.pdbx_description
1 polymer ?
#
loop_
_entity_poly.entity_id
_entity_poly.type
_entity_poly.pdbx_seq_one_letter_code
_entity_poly.pdbx_strand_id
1 'polypeptide(L)'
;MHSGLYSAAGVPKFHGVKWQFKTKGPVVSSPAVSNGIVYVGSYDRYVYAINQPDGKRLWAFKTQARVTSSPAVYAGRVFIGSFDGNLYALDAKTGELRWKFAFAGEHRFTAPHLHGSVPATEMMPDPFDFFLSSPSVVQDTVYVGSGDSYVYALDAESGALRWKFKTGNVVHATPTVVDDTVYIGSWDSYFYALDAKTGAERWRFKTGEDPDIYNQVGIQSSAVVADGLVFFGCRDANLYALNAATGEKVWSYANDGSWVISTPIVKDGTVYFATSDSGLFHALDLKTGAPKYQLSFNHWPMFSSPAIADHVLYIGSHSGALMAIDLDLQAVVWTFHTERSRRTAAAITQSNGEINYKAIFDGIFYDDMVVGVWRMMNIGAVLSSPAIDRDVLYFGSTDGNVYALN
;
A
#
# COMPACT_ATOMS: atom_id res chain seq x y z
N MET A 1 4.95 12.17 -5.67
CA MET A 1 4.82 10.77 -6.13
C MET A 1 5.34 9.85 -5.04
N HIS A 2 4.62 8.79 -4.74
CA HIS A 2 5.11 7.72 -3.85
C HIS A 2 5.97 6.74 -4.66
N SER A 3 7.12 7.20 -5.19
CA SER A 3 8.02 6.35 -5.99
C SER A 3 8.75 5.30 -5.17
N GLY A 4 8.74 5.42 -3.84
CA GLY A 4 9.55 4.61 -2.94
C GLY A 4 11.06 4.91 -3.00
N LEU A 5 11.53 5.68 -3.99
CA LEU A 5 12.93 6.10 -4.11
C LEU A 5 13.15 7.46 -3.46
N TYR A 6 14.13 7.55 -2.58
CA TYR A 6 14.47 8.76 -1.85
C TYR A 6 15.92 9.15 -2.09
N SER A 7 16.16 10.42 -2.42
CA SER A 7 17.50 11.01 -2.54
C SER A 7 18.09 11.40 -1.18
N ALA A 8 17.91 10.54 -0.19
CA ALA A 8 18.31 10.75 1.20
C ALA A 8 19.37 9.71 1.59
N ALA A 9 20.16 9.98 2.62
CA ALA A 9 21.15 9.00 3.13
C ALA A 9 20.48 7.78 3.78
N GLY A 10 19.22 7.92 4.22
CA GLY A 10 18.51 6.86 4.91
C GLY A 10 19.08 6.53 6.29
N VAL A 11 18.79 5.33 6.78
CA VAL A 11 19.19 4.83 8.11
C VAL A 11 19.93 3.50 7.94
N PRO A 12 21.18 3.49 7.45
CA PRO A 12 21.94 2.26 7.25
C PRO A 12 22.29 1.56 8.57
N LYS A 13 22.35 2.31 9.67
CA LYS A 13 22.51 1.80 11.05
C LYS A 13 21.39 2.31 11.92
N PHE A 14 20.75 1.41 12.65
CA PHE A 14 19.70 1.76 13.59
C PHE A 14 20.30 2.34 14.88
N HIS A 15 19.93 3.57 15.23
CA HIS A 15 20.39 4.24 16.44
C HIS A 15 19.30 4.29 17.51
N GLY A 16 18.01 4.27 17.10
CA GLY A 16 16.89 4.26 18.04
C GLY A 16 15.60 4.84 17.52
N VAL A 17 14.63 4.94 18.43
CA VAL A 17 13.37 5.61 18.17
C VAL A 17 13.54 7.08 18.53
N LYS A 18 13.49 7.95 17.52
CA LYS A 18 13.57 9.40 17.70
C LYS A 18 12.33 9.94 18.41
N TRP A 19 11.16 9.49 17.95
CA TRP A 19 9.88 9.73 18.59
C TRP A 19 8.84 8.73 18.11
N GLN A 20 7.76 8.62 18.88
CA GLN A 20 6.54 7.92 18.48
C GLN A 20 5.32 8.79 18.76
N PHE A 21 4.37 8.79 17.85
CA PHE A 21 3.10 9.51 17.98
C PHE A 21 1.95 8.52 18.06
N LYS A 22 1.18 8.58 19.17
CA LYS A 22 0.08 7.66 19.44
C LYS A 22 -1.23 8.17 18.89
N THR A 23 -1.90 7.37 18.03
CA THR A 23 -3.29 7.54 17.62
C THR A 23 -4.20 6.60 18.43
N LYS A 24 -5.52 6.69 18.22
CA LYS A 24 -6.50 5.81 18.91
C LYS A 24 -6.91 4.59 18.08
N GLY A 25 -6.29 4.35 16.93
CA GLY A 25 -6.57 3.24 16.03
C GLY A 25 -5.35 2.82 15.22
N PRO A 26 -5.40 1.68 14.52
CA PRO A 26 -4.36 1.26 13.59
C PRO A 26 -3.96 2.36 12.61
N VAL A 27 -2.66 2.42 12.28
CA VAL A 27 -2.11 3.30 11.24
C VAL A 27 -1.56 2.44 10.13
N VAL A 28 -2.36 2.23 9.07
CA VAL A 28 -1.96 1.51 7.85
C VAL A 28 -1.62 2.46 6.70
N SER A 29 -2.04 3.72 6.82
CA SER A 29 -1.66 4.81 5.93
C SER A 29 -0.15 5.01 5.94
N SER A 30 0.47 5.10 4.77
CA SER A 30 1.89 5.43 4.65
C SER A 30 2.09 6.92 4.89
N PRO A 31 3.07 7.34 5.69
CA PRO A 31 3.34 8.74 5.96
C PRO A 31 3.77 9.50 4.70
N ALA A 32 3.34 10.75 4.57
CA ALA A 32 3.92 11.71 3.64
C ALA A 32 4.68 12.78 4.43
N VAL A 33 5.91 13.06 4.02
CA VAL A 33 6.77 14.06 4.66
C VAL A 33 6.94 15.25 3.74
N SER A 34 6.62 16.44 4.22
CA SER A 34 6.78 17.69 3.45
C SER A 34 6.96 18.88 4.37
N ASN A 35 7.96 19.71 4.08
CA ASN A 35 8.22 20.98 4.78
C ASN A 35 8.28 20.85 6.32
N GLY A 36 8.91 19.79 6.83
CA GLY A 36 9.07 19.58 8.27
C GLY A 36 7.82 19.03 8.97
N ILE A 37 6.84 18.52 8.21
CA ILE A 37 5.59 17.97 8.72
C ILE A 37 5.40 16.54 8.18
N VAL A 38 5.00 15.61 9.04
CA VAL A 38 4.60 14.25 8.71
C VAL A 38 3.08 14.17 8.74
N TYR A 39 2.48 13.76 7.62
CA TYR A 39 1.03 13.59 7.48
C TYR A 39 0.68 12.11 7.42
N VAL A 40 -0.43 11.71 8.06
CA VAL A 40 -0.87 10.32 8.10
C VAL A 40 -2.37 10.21 8.38
N GLY A 41 -3.00 9.17 7.84
CA GLY A 41 -4.36 8.76 8.17
C GLY A 41 -4.39 7.68 9.24
N SER A 42 -5.49 7.55 9.98
CA SER A 42 -5.65 6.50 11.00
C SER A 42 -7.07 5.91 11.01
N TYR A 43 -7.19 4.67 11.49
CA TYR A 43 -8.47 4.00 11.70
C TYR A 43 -9.37 4.72 12.72
N ASP A 44 -8.81 5.58 13.57
CA ASP A 44 -9.59 6.39 14.51
C ASP A 44 -10.38 7.53 13.86
N ARG A 45 -10.38 7.58 12.51
CA ARG A 45 -11.09 8.56 11.67
C ARG A 45 -10.42 9.93 11.62
N TYR A 46 -9.15 10.04 11.94
CA TYR A 46 -8.42 11.30 11.85
C TYR A 46 -7.31 11.26 10.81
N VAL A 47 -7.10 12.41 10.21
CA VAL A 47 -5.88 12.79 9.50
C VAL A 47 -5.05 13.62 10.45
N TYR A 48 -3.80 13.30 10.61
CA TYR A 48 -2.86 13.97 11.51
C TYR A 48 -1.74 14.65 10.75
N ALA A 49 -1.38 15.86 11.20
CA ALA A 49 -0.10 16.49 10.90
C ALA A 49 0.75 16.52 12.18
N ILE A 50 1.94 16.00 12.06
CA ILE A 50 2.88 15.76 13.14
C ILE A 50 4.14 16.56 12.84
N ASN A 51 4.63 17.33 13.82
CA ASN A 51 5.89 18.06 13.70
C ASN A 51 7.06 17.08 13.54
N GLN A 52 7.76 17.16 12.44
CA GLN A 52 8.82 16.22 12.07
C GLN A 52 9.97 16.14 13.10
N PRO A 53 10.47 17.26 13.69
CA PRO A 53 11.54 17.22 14.66
C PRO A 53 11.23 16.49 15.98
N ASP A 54 10.04 16.65 16.55
CA ASP A 54 9.72 16.25 17.93
C ASP A 54 8.48 15.36 18.08
N GLY A 55 7.79 15.02 16.97
CA GLY A 55 6.62 14.13 16.97
C GLY A 55 5.36 14.74 17.57
N LYS A 56 5.31 16.04 17.86
CA LYS A 56 4.11 16.67 18.41
C LYS A 56 3.05 16.91 17.35
N ARG A 57 1.79 16.72 17.72
CA ARG A 57 0.66 17.02 16.84
C ARG A 57 0.58 18.52 16.56
N LEU A 58 0.59 18.89 15.28
CA LEU A 58 0.31 20.24 14.82
C LEU A 58 -1.20 20.48 14.68
N TRP A 59 -1.86 19.57 13.96
CA TRP A 59 -3.30 19.59 13.81
C TRP A 59 -3.86 18.16 13.61
N ALA A 60 -5.18 18.02 13.72
CA ALA A 60 -5.90 16.80 13.39
C ALA A 60 -7.26 17.17 12.78
N PHE A 61 -7.58 16.55 11.63
CA PHE A 61 -8.85 16.70 10.94
C PHE A 61 -9.66 15.41 11.06
N LYS A 62 -10.93 15.53 11.45
CA LYS A 62 -11.81 14.36 11.66
C LYS A 62 -12.67 14.09 10.43
N THR A 63 -12.61 12.87 9.92
CA THR A 63 -13.51 12.31 8.90
C THR A 63 -14.65 11.52 9.54
N GLN A 64 -15.59 10.99 8.74
CA GLN A 64 -16.72 10.21 9.27
C GLN A 64 -16.43 8.71 9.39
N ALA A 65 -15.40 8.19 8.69
CA ALA A 65 -14.97 6.80 8.76
C ALA A 65 -13.44 6.69 8.84
N ARG A 66 -12.92 5.44 8.95
CA ARG A 66 -11.47 5.20 9.01
C ARG A 66 -10.74 5.74 7.78
N VAL A 67 -9.49 6.17 7.99
CA VAL A 67 -8.60 6.70 6.94
C VAL A 67 -7.46 5.72 6.73
N THR A 68 -7.48 4.99 5.62
CA THR A 68 -6.44 4.02 5.26
C THR A 68 -5.63 4.44 4.04
N SER A 69 -6.15 5.39 3.26
CA SER A 69 -5.44 6.07 2.18
C SER A 69 -4.19 6.77 2.71
N SER A 70 -3.14 6.80 1.91
CA SER A 70 -1.91 7.55 2.20
C SER A 70 -2.05 8.97 1.65
N PRO A 71 -1.62 10.01 2.41
CA PRO A 71 -1.75 11.39 1.97
C PRO A 71 -0.80 11.72 0.82
N ALA A 72 -1.26 12.53 -0.13
CA ALA A 72 -0.42 13.23 -1.10
C ALA A 72 -0.33 14.71 -0.73
N VAL A 73 0.87 15.29 -0.80
CA VAL A 73 1.09 16.71 -0.48
C VAL A 73 1.52 17.44 -1.74
N TYR A 74 0.76 18.46 -2.11
CA TYR A 74 1.04 19.27 -3.29
C TYR A 74 0.50 20.70 -3.12
N ALA A 75 1.26 21.70 -3.55
CA ALA A 75 0.88 23.12 -3.53
C ALA A 75 0.24 23.60 -2.22
N GLY A 76 0.80 23.19 -1.06
CA GLY A 76 0.31 23.58 0.27
C GLY A 76 -0.98 22.88 0.70
N ARG A 77 -1.38 21.80 0.04
CA ARG A 77 -2.55 20.98 0.37
C ARG A 77 -2.16 19.53 0.66
N VAL A 78 -2.95 18.89 1.50
CA VAL A 78 -2.92 17.45 1.78
C VAL A 78 -4.19 16.84 1.19
N PHE A 79 -4.02 15.91 0.25
CA PHE A 79 -5.12 15.15 -0.36
C PHE A 79 -5.16 13.77 0.28
N ILE A 80 -6.34 13.30 0.70
CA ILE A 80 -6.49 12.00 1.37
C ILE A 80 -7.92 11.47 1.26
N GLY A 81 -8.06 10.17 0.98
CA GLY A 81 -9.34 9.47 0.92
C GLY A 81 -9.75 8.89 2.28
N SER A 82 -11.04 8.72 2.50
CA SER A 82 -11.62 8.08 3.68
C SER A 82 -12.70 7.08 3.30
N PHE A 83 -12.89 6.03 4.10
CA PHE A 83 -14.00 5.08 3.95
C PHE A 83 -15.39 5.71 4.14
N ASP A 84 -15.48 7.00 4.41
CA ASP A 84 -16.76 7.73 4.35
C ASP A 84 -17.16 8.12 2.92
N GLY A 85 -16.41 7.67 1.92
CA GLY A 85 -16.68 7.92 0.51
C GLY A 85 -16.28 9.31 0.03
N ASN A 86 -15.36 9.98 0.72
CA ASN A 86 -14.89 11.30 0.31
C ASN A 86 -13.38 11.34 0.10
N LEU A 87 -12.95 12.12 -0.89
CA LEU A 87 -11.61 12.65 -0.98
C LEU A 87 -11.58 14.06 -0.40
N TYR A 88 -10.64 14.31 0.49
CA TYR A 88 -10.46 15.59 1.17
C TYR A 88 -9.21 16.31 0.68
N ALA A 89 -9.29 17.62 0.49
CA ALA A 89 -8.16 18.51 0.36
C ALA A 89 -8.12 19.44 1.59
N LEU A 90 -7.06 19.32 2.37
CA LEU A 90 -6.84 20.07 3.59
C LEU A 90 -5.68 21.06 3.39
N ASP A 91 -5.74 22.21 4.04
CA ASP A 91 -4.56 23.06 4.14
C ASP A 91 -3.44 22.34 4.89
N ALA A 92 -2.25 22.28 4.30
CA ALA A 92 -1.14 21.52 4.85
C ALA A 92 -0.64 22.07 6.21
N LYS A 93 -0.75 23.39 6.45
CA LYS A 93 -0.27 24.05 7.69
C LYS A 93 -1.31 24.05 8.79
N THR A 94 -2.60 24.25 8.45
CA THR A 94 -3.66 24.48 9.44
C THR A 94 -4.60 23.29 9.60
N GLY A 95 -4.68 22.38 8.62
CA GLY A 95 -5.64 21.29 8.58
C GLY A 95 -7.06 21.72 8.21
N GLU A 96 -7.28 22.98 7.83
CA GLU A 96 -8.58 23.47 7.39
C GLU A 96 -9.02 22.82 6.08
N LEU A 97 -10.29 22.47 5.99
CA LEU A 97 -10.89 21.94 4.79
C LEU A 97 -10.88 22.99 3.68
N ARG A 98 -10.22 22.67 2.55
CA ARG A 98 -10.26 23.50 1.33
C ARG A 98 -11.41 23.08 0.45
N TRP A 99 -11.50 21.79 0.17
CA TRP A 99 -12.63 21.19 -0.53
C TRP A 99 -12.74 19.69 -0.19
N LYS A 100 -13.88 19.11 -0.49
CA LYS A 100 -14.07 17.66 -0.50
C LYS A 100 -14.85 17.25 -1.73
N PHE A 101 -14.54 16.07 -2.27
CA PHE A 101 -15.26 15.44 -3.36
C PHE A 101 -15.89 14.15 -2.85
N ALA A 102 -17.22 14.00 -3.06
CA ALA A 102 -17.94 12.80 -2.68
C ALA A 102 -17.96 11.81 -3.87
N PHE A 103 -17.48 10.60 -3.64
CA PHE A 103 -17.64 9.48 -4.56
C PHE A 103 -19.10 9.00 -4.55
N ALA A 104 -19.49 8.15 -5.54
CA ALA A 104 -20.84 7.63 -5.62
C ALA A 104 -21.15 6.51 -4.58
N GLY A 105 -20.15 6.10 -3.82
CA GLY A 105 -20.24 5.10 -2.76
C GLY A 105 -18.88 4.41 -2.59
N GLU A 106 -18.47 4.18 -1.33
CA GLU A 106 -17.22 3.50 -1.03
C GLU A 106 -17.51 2.14 -0.41
N HIS A 107 -17.07 1.06 -1.06
CA HIS A 107 -17.22 -0.29 -0.55
C HIS A 107 -16.02 -1.15 -0.88
N ARG A 108 -15.85 -2.24 -0.14
CA ARG A 108 -14.83 -3.26 -0.40
C ARG A 108 -15.25 -4.18 -1.55
N PHE A 109 -14.29 -4.85 -2.17
CA PHE A 109 -14.56 -5.98 -3.04
C PHE A 109 -15.45 -6.99 -2.32
N THR A 110 -16.46 -7.48 -3.01
CA THR A 110 -17.48 -8.37 -2.43
C THR A 110 -17.74 -9.53 -3.40
N ALA A 111 -17.68 -10.75 -2.88
CA ALA A 111 -17.94 -11.97 -3.64
C ALA A 111 -18.53 -13.05 -2.73
N PRO A 112 -19.16 -14.10 -3.28
CA PRO A 112 -19.54 -15.27 -2.51
C PRO A 112 -18.32 -16.16 -2.27
N HIS A 113 -18.39 -17.06 -1.29
CA HIS A 113 -17.37 -18.09 -1.03
C HIS A 113 -15.91 -17.58 -0.97
N LEU A 114 -15.72 -16.33 -0.50
CA LEU A 114 -14.41 -15.70 -0.41
C LEU A 114 -13.42 -16.58 0.36
N HIS A 115 -12.27 -16.88 -0.26
CA HIS A 115 -11.18 -17.70 0.30
C HIS A 115 -11.64 -19.09 0.79
N GLY A 116 -12.72 -19.62 0.20
CA GLY A 116 -13.30 -20.90 0.61
C GLY A 116 -14.19 -20.83 1.85
N SER A 117 -14.53 -19.63 2.32
CA SER A 117 -15.37 -19.47 3.52
C SER A 117 -16.83 -19.87 3.29
N VAL A 118 -17.52 -20.25 4.36
CA VAL A 118 -18.95 -20.55 4.36
C VAL A 118 -19.70 -19.44 5.10
N PRO A 119 -21.00 -19.18 4.74
CA PRO A 119 -21.77 -19.83 3.66
C PRO A 119 -21.29 -19.42 2.26
N ALA A 120 -21.21 -20.39 1.35
CA ALA A 120 -20.67 -20.21 0.00
C ALA A 120 -21.56 -19.41 -0.97
N THR A 121 -22.81 -19.14 -0.58
CA THR A 121 -23.81 -18.45 -1.42
C THR A 121 -24.01 -16.99 -1.05
N GLU A 122 -23.47 -16.55 0.08
CA GLU A 122 -23.65 -15.16 0.55
C GLU A 122 -22.53 -14.26 0.03
N MET A 123 -22.94 -13.06 -0.41
CA MET A 123 -22.03 -12.00 -0.84
C MET A 123 -21.38 -11.34 0.38
N MET A 124 -20.08 -11.52 0.54
CA MET A 124 -19.30 -11.01 1.68
C MET A 124 -18.23 -10.03 1.21
N PRO A 125 -17.94 -8.95 1.96
CA PRO A 125 -16.83 -8.06 1.64
C PRO A 125 -15.48 -8.71 2.02
N ASP A 126 -14.52 -8.66 1.11
CA ASP A 126 -13.19 -9.26 1.35
C ASP A 126 -12.52 -8.61 2.58
N PRO A 127 -12.15 -9.39 3.62
CA PRO A 127 -11.54 -8.86 4.82
C PRO A 127 -10.10 -8.35 4.60
N PHE A 128 -9.44 -8.76 3.50
CA PHE A 128 -8.11 -8.28 3.10
C PHE A 128 -8.16 -7.03 2.21
N ASP A 129 -9.36 -6.60 1.77
CA ASP A 129 -9.55 -5.34 1.06
C ASP A 129 -9.78 -4.20 2.07
N PHE A 130 -8.73 -3.80 2.78
CA PHE A 130 -8.77 -2.77 3.81
C PHE A 130 -7.96 -1.50 3.46
N PHE A 131 -7.24 -1.50 2.36
CA PHE A 131 -6.60 -0.30 1.83
C PHE A 131 -7.57 0.44 0.92
N LEU A 132 -7.50 1.76 0.92
CA LEU A 132 -8.10 2.62 -0.09
C LEU A 132 -7.05 3.07 -1.08
N SER A 133 -7.48 3.39 -2.28
CA SER A 133 -6.65 4.12 -3.24
C SER A 133 -6.11 5.40 -2.60
N SER A 134 -4.83 5.63 -2.76
CA SER A 134 -4.21 6.88 -2.35
C SER A 134 -4.19 7.87 -3.52
N PRO A 135 -4.41 9.17 -3.29
CA PRO A 135 -4.35 10.15 -4.37
C PRO A 135 -2.92 10.31 -4.90
N SER A 136 -2.79 10.42 -6.22
CA SER A 136 -1.58 10.87 -6.91
C SER A 136 -1.83 12.25 -7.50
N VAL A 137 -0.89 13.18 -7.32
CA VAL A 137 -1.05 14.55 -7.85
C VAL A 137 0.06 14.86 -8.85
N VAL A 138 -0.34 15.16 -10.08
CA VAL A 138 0.56 15.53 -11.18
C VAL A 138 -0.07 16.70 -11.97
N GLN A 139 0.71 17.75 -12.23
CA GLN A 139 0.29 18.91 -13.04
C GLN A 139 -1.12 19.44 -12.65
N ASP A 140 -1.33 19.73 -11.36
CA ASP A 140 -2.60 20.26 -10.84
C ASP A 140 -3.81 19.32 -10.99
N THR A 141 -3.59 18.04 -11.23
CA THR A 141 -4.63 17.02 -11.28
C THR A 141 -4.42 15.98 -10.18
N VAL A 142 -5.47 15.72 -9.43
CA VAL A 142 -5.53 14.64 -8.44
C VAL A 142 -6.18 13.42 -9.09
N TYR A 143 -5.45 12.32 -9.17
CA TYR A 143 -5.94 11.04 -9.66
C TYR A 143 -6.16 10.11 -8.47
N VAL A 144 -7.29 9.39 -8.45
CA VAL A 144 -7.64 8.46 -7.36
C VAL A 144 -8.62 7.41 -7.85
N GLY A 145 -8.48 6.18 -7.35
CA GLY A 145 -9.49 5.12 -7.49
C GLY A 145 -10.52 5.18 -6.35
N SER A 146 -11.66 4.52 -6.52
CA SER A 146 -12.71 4.45 -5.51
C SER A 146 -13.43 3.10 -5.52
N GLY A 147 -14.02 2.73 -4.39
CA GLY A 147 -14.85 1.55 -4.25
C GLY A 147 -16.14 1.59 -5.07
N ASP A 148 -16.55 2.73 -5.63
CA ASP A 148 -17.65 2.84 -6.58
C ASP A 148 -17.29 2.35 -8.01
N SER A 149 -16.11 1.77 -8.16
CA SER A 149 -15.55 1.24 -9.41
C SER A 149 -15.22 2.31 -10.46
N TYR A 150 -14.84 3.50 -10.02
CA TYR A 150 -14.34 4.55 -10.91
C TYR A 150 -12.90 4.95 -10.57
N VAL A 151 -12.19 5.37 -11.61
CA VAL A 151 -10.98 6.18 -11.53
C VAL A 151 -11.38 7.62 -11.77
N TYR A 152 -10.95 8.54 -10.93
CA TYR A 152 -11.29 9.96 -11.00
C TYR A 152 -10.04 10.80 -11.25
N ALA A 153 -10.20 11.85 -12.04
CA ALA A 153 -9.26 12.96 -12.14
C ALA A 153 -9.96 14.24 -11.74
N LEU A 154 -9.44 14.91 -10.73
CA LEU A 154 -10.01 16.13 -10.15
C LEU A 154 -9.01 17.28 -10.27
N ASP A 155 -9.51 18.49 -10.41
CA ASP A 155 -8.71 19.70 -10.30
C ASP A 155 -8.17 19.85 -8.86
N ALA A 156 -6.87 19.98 -8.67
CA ALA A 156 -6.25 20.03 -7.35
C ALA A 156 -6.58 21.30 -6.55
N GLU A 157 -6.90 22.41 -7.23
CA GLU A 157 -7.23 23.67 -6.58
C GLU A 157 -8.67 23.69 -6.08
N SER A 158 -9.61 23.26 -6.92
CA SER A 158 -11.06 23.42 -6.70
C SER A 158 -11.79 22.11 -6.33
N GLY A 159 -11.20 20.94 -6.58
CA GLY A 159 -11.86 19.66 -6.46
C GLY A 159 -12.87 19.36 -7.59
N ALA A 160 -12.92 20.18 -8.62
CA ALA A 160 -13.83 19.98 -9.75
C ALA A 160 -13.45 18.72 -10.53
N LEU A 161 -14.47 17.95 -10.93
CA LEU A 161 -14.29 16.75 -11.75
C LEU A 161 -13.78 17.17 -13.15
N ARG A 162 -12.61 16.63 -13.54
CA ARG A 162 -12.07 16.74 -14.90
C ARG A 162 -12.58 15.62 -15.78
N TRP A 163 -12.42 14.37 -15.29
CA TRP A 163 -12.96 13.18 -15.93
C TRP A 163 -13.09 12.02 -14.90
N LYS A 164 -13.84 11.01 -15.28
CA LYS A 164 -13.90 9.72 -14.57
C LYS A 164 -13.98 8.58 -15.58
N PHE A 165 -13.39 7.44 -15.23
CA PHE A 165 -13.38 6.21 -16.02
C PHE A 165 -13.97 5.06 -15.21
N LYS A 166 -14.91 4.30 -15.81
CA LYS A 166 -15.58 3.17 -15.17
C LYS A 166 -14.80 1.88 -15.40
N THR A 167 -14.47 1.18 -14.33
CA THR A 167 -13.95 -0.19 -14.33
C THR A 167 -15.06 -1.20 -14.01
N GLY A 168 -14.75 -2.50 -14.08
CA GLY A 168 -15.71 -3.56 -13.77
C GLY A 168 -15.92 -3.80 -12.28
N ASN A 169 -15.02 -3.34 -11.40
CA ASN A 169 -15.09 -3.53 -9.95
C ASN A 169 -14.35 -2.42 -9.20
N VAL A 170 -14.28 -2.49 -7.87
CA VAL A 170 -13.63 -1.48 -7.02
C VAL A 170 -12.18 -1.20 -7.43
N VAL A 171 -11.71 0.02 -7.22
CA VAL A 171 -10.37 0.48 -7.58
C VAL A 171 -9.66 0.98 -6.32
N HIS A 172 -8.92 0.11 -5.65
CA HIS A 172 -8.18 0.43 -4.43
C HIS A 172 -6.66 0.56 -4.64
N ALA A 173 -6.14 0.16 -5.81
CA ALA A 173 -4.78 0.50 -6.22
C ALA A 173 -4.59 2.02 -6.31
N THR A 174 -3.37 2.50 -6.06
CA THR A 174 -3.02 3.92 -6.22
C THR A 174 -2.63 4.18 -7.68
N PRO A 175 -3.17 5.22 -8.34
CA PRO A 175 -2.79 5.58 -9.69
C PRO A 175 -1.31 5.97 -9.78
N THR A 176 -0.61 5.45 -10.78
CA THR A 176 0.73 5.91 -11.17
C THR A 176 0.64 6.69 -12.46
N VAL A 177 1.17 7.91 -12.47
CA VAL A 177 1.07 8.81 -13.63
C VAL A 177 2.46 9.10 -14.17
N VAL A 178 2.72 8.69 -15.41
CA VAL A 178 3.98 8.90 -16.13
C VAL A 178 3.65 9.21 -17.60
N ASP A 179 4.32 10.19 -18.20
CA ASP A 179 4.23 10.53 -19.61
C ASP A 179 2.78 10.63 -20.13
N ASP A 180 1.94 11.41 -19.45
CA ASP A 180 0.52 11.62 -19.77
C ASP A 180 -0.33 10.32 -19.74
N THR A 181 0.13 9.27 -19.06
CA THR A 181 -0.60 8.00 -18.88
C THR A 181 -0.84 7.72 -17.40
N VAL A 182 -2.08 7.39 -17.05
CA VAL A 182 -2.48 6.88 -15.74
C VAL A 182 -2.50 5.35 -15.80
N TYR A 183 -1.65 4.71 -15.02
CA TYR A 183 -1.61 3.25 -14.86
C TYR A 183 -2.29 2.86 -13.56
N ILE A 184 -3.24 1.90 -13.61
CA ILE A 184 -4.02 1.53 -12.44
C ILE A 184 -4.61 0.12 -12.54
N GLY A 185 -4.56 -0.62 -11.44
CA GLY A 185 -5.21 -1.91 -11.29
C GLY A 185 -6.61 -1.79 -10.71
N SER A 186 -7.48 -2.75 -11.02
CA SER A 186 -8.83 -2.88 -10.46
C SER A 186 -9.08 -4.31 -9.96
N TRP A 187 -10.07 -4.47 -9.08
CA TRP A 187 -10.53 -5.77 -8.61
C TRP A 187 -11.31 -6.58 -9.67
N ASP A 188 -11.54 -6.01 -10.86
CA ASP A 188 -12.05 -6.75 -12.02
C ASP A 188 -10.95 -7.57 -12.74
N SER A 189 -9.77 -7.65 -12.14
CA SER A 189 -8.57 -8.31 -12.69
C SER A 189 -8.05 -7.70 -13.99
N TYR A 190 -8.40 -6.44 -14.27
CA TYR A 190 -7.78 -5.67 -15.35
C TYR A 190 -6.81 -4.62 -14.81
N PHE A 191 -5.70 -4.49 -15.50
CA PHE A 191 -4.76 -3.39 -15.36
C PHE A 191 -4.96 -2.44 -16.55
N TYR A 192 -5.19 -1.16 -16.26
CA TYR A 192 -5.57 -0.14 -17.23
C TYR A 192 -4.47 0.89 -17.44
N ALA A 193 -4.30 1.35 -18.68
CA ALA A 193 -3.60 2.58 -19.01
C ALA A 193 -4.59 3.57 -19.62
N LEU A 194 -4.75 4.72 -18.98
CA LEU A 194 -5.68 5.76 -19.38
C LEU A 194 -4.90 7.01 -19.78
N ASP A 195 -5.43 7.76 -20.74
CA ASP A 195 -4.93 9.09 -21.06
C ASP A 195 -5.15 10.03 -19.86
N ALA A 196 -4.08 10.61 -19.33
CA ALA A 196 -4.14 11.42 -18.11
C ALA A 196 -5.00 12.70 -18.26
N LYS A 197 -5.11 13.23 -19.46
CA LYS A 197 -5.85 14.47 -19.73
C LYS A 197 -7.34 14.22 -19.95
N THR A 198 -7.70 13.12 -20.61
CA THR A 198 -9.06 12.85 -21.08
C THR A 198 -9.76 11.70 -20.37
N GLY A 199 -9.00 10.80 -19.70
CA GLY A 199 -9.50 9.56 -19.13
C GLY A 199 -9.81 8.47 -20.15
N ALA A 200 -9.52 8.67 -21.43
CA ALA A 200 -9.73 7.67 -22.47
C ALA A 200 -8.80 6.45 -22.25
N GLU A 201 -9.36 5.24 -22.40
CA GLU A 201 -8.56 4.03 -22.34
C GLU A 201 -7.57 3.98 -23.52
N ARG A 202 -6.28 3.83 -23.21
CA ARG A 202 -5.22 3.59 -24.20
C ARG A 202 -5.09 2.10 -24.45
N TRP A 203 -5.02 1.31 -23.38
CA TRP A 203 -5.02 -0.14 -23.39
C TRP A 203 -5.40 -0.71 -22.03
N ARG A 204 -5.72 -1.98 -22.00
CA ARG A 204 -5.90 -2.76 -20.77
C ARG A 204 -5.34 -4.15 -20.91
N PHE A 205 -4.93 -4.74 -19.80
CA PHE A 205 -4.38 -6.10 -19.72
C PHE A 205 -5.16 -6.93 -18.69
N LYS A 206 -5.62 -8.12 -19.05
CA LYS A 206 -6.31 -9.04 -18.14
C LYS A 206 -5.28 -9.92 -17.43
N THR A 207 -5.33 -9.98 -16.09
CA THR A 207 -4.57 -10.93 -15.25
C THR A 207 -5.32 -12.24 -15.05
N GLY A 208 -4.71 -13.19 -14.36
CA GLY A 208 -5.39 -14.40 -13.89
C GLY A 208 -6.45 -14.11 -12.84
N GLU A 209 -7.35 -15.06 -12.63
CA GLU A 209 -8.37 -15.04 -11.57
C GLU A 209 -8.84 -16.45 -11.25
N ASP A 210 -9.35 -16.68 -10.04
CA ASP A 210 -10.08 -17.89 -9.67
C ASP A 210 -11.51 -17.50 -9.25
N PRO A 211 -12.52 -17.81 -10.02
CA PRO A 211 -13.90 -17.47 -9.68
C PRO A 211 -14.54 -18.42 -8.65
N ASP A 212 -13.87 -19.49 -8.26
CA ASP A 212 -14.44 -20.51 -7.37
C ASP A 212 -14.47 -20.04 -5.91
N ILE A 213 -13.33 -19.52 -5.44
CA ILE A 213 -13.17 -19.04 -4.06
C ILE A 213 -12.70 -17.58 -3.97
N TYR A 214 -12.50 -16.92 -5.09
CA TYR A 214 -12.08 -15.51 -5.20
C TYR A 214 -10.82 -15.17 -4.39
N ASN A 215 -9.93 -16.14 -4.17
CA ASN A 215 -8.67 -15.94 -3.47
C ASN A 215 -7.63 -15.23 -4.34
N GLN A 216 -7.64 -15.53 -5.63
CA GLN A 216 -6.69 -14.99 -6.63
C GLN A 216 -7.39 -14.04 -7.62
N VAL A 217 -8.09 -13.02 -7.10
CA VAL A 217 -8.83 -12.04 -7.90
C VAL A 217 -8.41 -10.62 -7.55
N GLY A 218 -8.19 -9.81 -8.57
CA GLY A 218 -8.00 -8.37 -8.44
C GLY A 218 -6.55 -7.92 -8.28
N ILE A 219 -6.36 -6.64 -8.55
CA ILE A 219 -5.07 -5.95 -8.50
C ILE A 219 -5.13 -4.87 -7.43
N GLN A 220 -4.50 -5.13 -6.28
CA GLN A 220 -4.36 -4.18 -5.16
C GLN A 220 -3.04 -3.41 -5.21
N SER A 221 -2.01 -4.01 -5.84
CA SER A 221 -0.70 -3.36 -6.01
C SER A 221 -0.83 -2.11 -6.88
N SER A 222 -0.10 -1.07 -6.51
CA SER A 222 0.15 0.04 -7.42
C SER A 222 1.28 -0.30 -8.38
N ALA A 223 1.50 0.53 -9.40
CA ALA A 223 2.51 0.26 -10.41
C ALA A 223 3.77 1.10 -10.24
N VAL A 224 4.87 0.65 -10.82
CA VAL A 224 6.06 1.46 -11.10
C VAL A 224 6.38 1.39 -12.59
N VAL A 225 6.81 2.51 -13.16
CA VAL A 225 7.23 2.59 -14.57
C VAL A 225 8.71 2.90 -14.63
N ALA A 226 9.46 2.08 -15.37
CA ALA A 226 10.88 2.26 -15.60
C ALA A 226 11.30 1.62 -16.93
N ASP A 227 12.24 2.24 -17.66
CA ASP A 227 12.81 1.75 -18.89
C ASP A 227 11.77 1.31 -19.95
N GLY A 228 10.65 2.03 -20.05
CA GLY A 228 9.56 1.74 -20.98
C GLY A 228 8.69 0.55 -20.60
N LEU A 229 8.88 -0.02 -19.41
CA LEU A 229 8.07 -1.08 -18.83
C LEU A 229 7.24 -0.57 -17.66
N VAL A 230 6.06 -1.15 -17.45
CA VAL A 230 5.24 -0.97 -16.24
C VAL A 230 5.19 -2.29 -15.47
N PHE A 231 5.47 -2.20 -14.16
CA PHE A 231 5.50 -3.36 -13.26
C PHE A 231 4.39 -3.21 -12.21
N PHE A 232 3.68 -4.29 -11.96
CA PHE A 232 2.68 -4.35 -10.89
C PHE A 232 2.51 -5.79 -10.39
N GLY A 233 2.18 -5.91 -9.12
CA GLY A 233 1.82 -7.18 -8.51
C GLY A 233 0.32 -7.47 -8.63
N CYS A 234 -0.05 -8.73 -8.51
CA CYS A 234 -1.44 -9.17 -8.59
C CYS A 234 -1.74 -10.26 -7.55
N ARG A 235 -3.02 -10.39 -7.20
CA ARG A 235 -3.47 -11.48 -6.31
C ARG A 235 -3.49 -12.85 -6.98
N ASP A 236 -3.37 -12.93 -8.31
CA ASP A 236 -3.14 -14.19 -9.02
C ASP A 236 -1.72 -14.78 -8.82
N ALA A 237 -1.01 -14.26 -7.82
CA ALA A 237 0.33 -14.66 -7.43
C ALA A 237 1.43 -14.32 -8.45
N ASN A 238 1.20 -13.35 -9.33
CA ASN A 238 2.20 -12.91 -10.29
C ASN A 238 2.67 -11.48 -10.06
N LEU A 239 3.95 -11.24 -10.35
CA LEU A 239 4.46 -9.92 -10.72
C LEU A 239 4.49 -9.85 -12.25
N TYR A 240 3.93 -8.80 -12.82
CA TYR A 240 3.87 -8.56 -14.26
C TYR A 240 4.81 -7.43 -14.67
N ALA A 241 5.41 -7.58 -15.86
CA ALA A 241 6.07 -6.52 -16.60
C ALA A 241 5.42 -6.42 -17.98
N LEU A 242 4.83 -5.27 -18.27
CA LEU A 242 4.21 -4.98 -19.57
C LEU A 242 4.97 -3.84 -20.25
N ASN A 243 4.92 -3.80 -21.57
CA ASN A 243 5.32 -2.62 -22.33
C ASN A 243 4.39 -1.46 -21.95
N ALA A 244 4.94 -0.36 -21.45
CA ALA A 244 4.16 0.77 -20.94
C ALA A 244 3.33 1.47 -22.01
N ALA A 245 3.77 1.44 -23.27
CA ALA A 245 3.07 2.09 -24.39
C ALA A 245 1.95 1.21 -24.97
N THR A 246 2.14 -0.12 -25.02
CA THR A 246 1.23 -1.03 -25.75
C THR A 246 0.39 -1.95 -24.85
N GLY A 247 0.80 -2.15 -23.58
CA GLY A 247 0.18 -3.10 -22.68
C GLY A 247 0.53 -4.57 -22.95
N GLU A 248 1.40 -4.84 -23.93
CA GLU A 248 1.85 -6.21 -24.22
C GLU A 248 2.72 -6.75 -23.07
N LYS A 249 2.46 -8.00 -22.69
CA LYS A 249 3.24 -8.67 -21.63
C LYS A 249 4.64 -8.97 -22.14
N VAL A 250 5.65 -8.44 -21.44
CA VAL A 250 7.06 -8.72 -21.70
C VAL A 250 7.48 -9.97 -20.92
N TRP A 251 7.16 -10.01 -19.61
CA TRP A 251 7.35 -11.18 -18.78
C TRP A 251 6.40 -11.18 -17.57
N SER A 252 6.27 -12.32 -16.92
CA SER A 252 5.65 -12.43 -15.60
C SER A 252 6.45 -13.39 -14.75
N TYR A 253 6.43 -13.18 -13.43
CA TYR A 253 7.09 -14.02 -12.44
C TYR A 253 6.05 -14.55 -11.45
N ALA A 254 5.91 -15.90 -11.39
CA ALA A 254 4.95 -16.58 -10.52
C ALA A 254 5.53 -16.83 -9.11
N ASN A 255 4.70 -16.67 -8.09
CA ASN A 255 5.06 -16.79 -6.66
C ASN A 255 4.32 -17.94 -5.96
N ASP A 256 4.14 -19.07 -6.61
CA ASP A 256 3.57 -20.30 -6.02
C ASP A 256 2.29 -20.08 -5.18
N GLY A 257 1.37 -19.27 -5.71
CA GLY A 257 0.08 -18.98 -5.07
C GLY A 257 0.08 -17.78 -4.08
N SER A 258 1.24 -17.23 -3.74
CA SER A 258 1.35 -16.08 -2.82
C SER A 258 1.12 -14.75 -3.53
N TRP A 259 0.21 -13.93 -3.02
CA TRP A 259 -0.14 -12.63 -3.62
C TRP A 259 1.03 -11.66 -3.65
N VAL A 260 1.08 -10.82 -4.67
CA VAL A 260 1.95 -9.66 -4.74
C VAL A 260 1.10 -8.40 -4.59
N ILE A 261 0.91 -7.96 -3.34
CA ILE A 261 0.11 -6.76 -3.00
C ILE A 261 1.00 -5.51 -2.89
N SER A 262 2.24 -5.67 -2.45
CA SER A 262 3.20 -4.58 -2.35
C SER A 262 3.45 -3.93 -3.71
N THR A 263 3.55 -2.61 -3.76
CA THR A 263 4.01 -1.92 -4.96
C THR A 263 5.48 -2.25 -5.20
N PRO A 264 5.86 -2.75 -6.38
CA PRO A 264 7.27 -3.00 -6.68
C PRO A 264 8.07 -1.69 -6.76
N ILE A 265 9.37 -1.77 -6.55
CA ILE A 265 10.30 -0.65 -6.71
C ILE A 265 11.42 -1.04 -7.66
N VAL A 266 11.86 -0.10 -8.48
CA VAL A 266 12.94 -0.33 -9.45
C VAL A 266 14.15 0.52 -9.10
N LYS A 267 15.31 -0.13 -9.03
CA LYS A 267 16.60 0.56 -8.87
C LYS A 267 17.70 -0.21 -9.59
N ASP A 268 18.53 0.50 -10.34
CA ASP A 268 19.75 -0.03 -11.00
C ASP A 268 19.51 -1.35 -11.78
N GLY A 269 18.46 -1.35 -12.64
CA GLY A 269 18.10 -2.51 -13.47
C GLY A 269 17.58 -3.72 -12.68
N THR A 270 17.08 -3.50 -11.46
CA THR A 270 16.50 -4.53 -10.60
C THR A 270 15.12 -4.11 -10.13
N VAL A 271 14.16 -5.05 -10.21
CA VAL A 271 12.81 -4.91 -9.63
C VAL A 271 12.78 -5.63 -8.29
N TYR A 272 12.39 -4.92 -7.24
CA TYR A 272 12.26 -5.46 -5.89
C TYR A 272 10.79 -5.47 -5.48
N PHE A 273 10.34 -6.56 -4.87
CA PHE A 273 8.97 -6.68 -4.35
C PHE A 273 8.89 -7.73 -3.24
N ALA A 274 7.77 -7.78 -2.54
CA ALA A 274 7.52 -8.77 -1.51
C ALA A 274 6.17 -9.45 -1.72
N THR A 275 6.04 -10.63 -1.14
CA THR A 275 4.86 -11.49 -1.26
C THR A 275 4.06 -11.57 0.05
N SER A 276 2.82 -12.03 -0.02
CA SER A 276 1.97 -12.23 1.14
C SER A 276 2.45 -13.42 2.01
N ASP A 277 1.72 -14.47 2.06
CA ASP A 277 1.86 -15.61 2.97
C ASP A 277 3.13 -16.46 2.78
N SER A 278 3.79 -16.42 1.63
CA SER A 278 5.14 -17.00 1.50
C SER A 278 6.22 -16.21 2.25
N GLY A 279 5.98 -14.93 2.53
CA GLY A 279 6.90 -14.06 3.24
C GLY A 279 8.25 -13.93 2.55
N LEU A 280 8.25 -13.87 1.20
CA LEU A 280 9.46 -13.75 0.39
C LEU A 280 9.65 -12.31 -0.10
N PHE A 281 10.89 -11.88 -0.11
CA PHE A 281 11.35 -10.67 -0.78
C PHE A 281 12.19 -11.09 -1.99
N HIS A 282 11.89 -10.54 -3.14
CA HIS A 282 12.51 -10.88 -4.41
C HIS A 282 13.24 -9.70 -5.02
N ALA A 283 14.38 -9.99 -5.66
CA ALA A 283 15.10 -9.10 -6.57
C ALA A 283 15.20 -9.78 -7.93
N LEU A 284 14.57 -9.19 -8.95
CA LEU A 284 14.57 -9.73 -10.31
C LEU A 284 15.27 -8.77 -11.27
N ASP A 285 15.82 -9.32 -12.34
CA ASP A 285 16.30 -8.51 -13.46
C ASP A 285 15.13 -7.79 -14.13
N LEU A 286 15.25 -6.49 -14.29
CA LEU A 286 14.18 -5.63 -14.82
C LEU A 286 13.72 -6.05 -16.23
N LYS A 287 14.64 -6.44 -17.11
CA LYS A 287 14.33 -6.70 -18.54
C LYS A 287 13.78 -8.11 -18.77
N THR A 288 14.28 -9.07 -18.00
CA THR A 288 14.01 -10.49 -18.25
C THR A 288 13.11 -11.16 -17.22
N GLY A 289 12.93 -10.55 -16.02
CA GLY A 289 12.25 -11.15 -14.89
C GLY A 289 13.04 -12.29 -14.23
N ALA A 290 14.30 -12.52 -14.64
CA ALA A 290 15.14 -13.58 -14.06
C ALA A 290 15.46 -13.25 -12.59
N PRO A 291 15.35 -14.23 -11.66
CA PRO A 291 15.67 -14.00 -10.27
C PRO A 291 17.18 -13.72 -10.09
N LYS A 292 17.51 -12.65 -9.35
CA LYS A 292 18.86 -12.30 -8.92
C LYS A 292 19.14 -12.90 -7.54
N TYR A 293 18.25 -12.63 -6.58
CA TYR A 293 18.26 -13.24 -5.26
C TYR A 293 16.87 -13.11 -4.60
N GLN A 294 16.69 -13.84 -3.50
CA GLN A 294 15.52 -13.72 -2.63
C GLN A 294 15.92 -13.84 -1.16
N LEU A 295 15.11 -13.24 -0.28
CA LEU A 295 15.22 -13.39 1.16
C LEU A 295 13.90 -13.95 1.71
N SER A 296 13.98 -14.82 2.72
CA SER A 296 12.79 -15.40 3.38
C SER A 296 12.60 -14.79 4.77
N PHE A 297 11.35 -14.48 5.09
CA PHE A 297 10.92 -13.87 6.37
C PHE A 297 9.91 -14.78 7.10
N ASN A 298 10.19 -16.08 7.14
CA ASN A 298 9.46 -17.07 7.93
C ASN A 298 7.94 -17.06 7.68
N HIS A 299 7.54 -16.97 6.41
CA HIS A 299 6.14 -16.93 5.97
C HIS A 299 5.30 -15.77 6.53
N TRP A 300 5.94 -14.72 7.08
CA TRP A 300 5.24 -13.54 7.52
C TRP A 300 4.80 -12.67 6.35
N PRO A 301 3.50 -12.40 6.18
CA PRO A 301 3.01 -11.59 5.07
C PRO A 301 3.62 -10.19 5.03
N MET A 302 3.94 -9.71 3.82
CA MET A 302 4.57 -8.43 3.57
C MET A 302 3.70 -7.58 2.62
N PHE A 303 2.80 -6.76 3.19
CA PHE A 303 1.93 -5.87 2.42
C PHE A 303 2.49 -4.45 2.28
N SER A 304 3.50 -4.11 3.09
CA SER A 304 4.25 -2.88 2.97
C SER A 304 4.97 -2.82 1.62
N SER A 305 4.91 -1.70 0.94
CA SER A 305 5.74 -1.49 -0.25
C SER A 305 7.15 -1.07 0.17
N PRO A 306 8.21 -1.54 -0.51
CA PRO A 306 9.57 -1.17 -0.20
C PRO A 306 9.84 0.32 -0.45
N ALA A 307 10.77 0.86 0.33
CA ALA A 307 11.32 2.21 0.16
C ALA A 307 12.85 2.13 0.14
N ILE A 308 13.50 2.81 -0.79
CA ILE A 308 14.97 2.79 -0.94
C ILE A 308 15.53 4.19 -0.72
N ALA A 309 16.55 4.28 0.12
CA ALA A 309 17.42 5.43 0.22
C ALA A 309 18.88 4.96 0.10
N ASP A 310 19.62 5.58 -0.81
CA ASP A 310 20.97 5.15 -1.18
C ASP A 310 20.99 3.65 -1.55
N HIS A 311 21.75 2.80 -0.88
CA HIS A 311 21.82 1.35 -1.11
C HIS A 311 21.02 0.50 -0.11
N VAL A 312 20.18 1.15 0.74
CA VAL A 312 19.37 0.43 1.74
C VAL A 312 17.89 0.48 1.42
N LEU A 313 17.26 -0.69 1.41
CA LEU A 313 15.82 -0.87 1.23
C LEU A 313 15.17 -1.13 2.59
N TYR A 314 14.04 -0.49 2.82
CA TYR A 314 13.24 -0.63 4.04
C TYR A 314 11.88 -1.20 3.71
N ILE A 315 11.42 -2.19 4.49
CA ILE A 315 10.13 -2.85 4.29
C ILE A 315 9.54 -3.36 5.60
N GLY A 316 8.23 -3.23 5.74
CA GLY A 316 7.48 -3.72 6.90
C GLY A 316 6.86 -5.09 6.67
N SER A 317 6.54 -5.80 7.75
CA SER A 317 5.82 -7.07 7.71
C SER A 317 4.69 -7.15 8.73
N HIS A 318 3.82 -8.17 8.58
CA HIS A 318 2.78 -8.48 9.55
C HIS A 318 3.32 -8.92 10.91
N SER A 319 4.57 -9.39 10.99
CA SER A 319 5.20 -9.70 12.29
C SER A 319 5.38 -8.48 13.20
N GLY A 320 5.13 -7.28 12.67
CA GLY A 320 5.42 -6.01 13.33
C GLY A 320 6.89 -5.61 13.23
N ALA A 321 7.63 -6.25 12.34
CA ALA A 321 8.99 -5.89 12.00
C ALA A 321 9.04 -4.84 10.89
N LEU A 322 9.95 -3.87 11.02
CA LEU A 322 10.48 -3.06 9.94
C LEU A 322 11.95 -3.49 9.74
N MET A 323 12.28 -3.87 8.53
CA MET A 323 13.59 -4.41 8.18
C MET A 323 14.33 -3.45 7.25
N ALA A 324 15.65 -3.33 7.45
CA ALA A 324 16.55 -2.70 6.51
C ALA A 324 17.38 -3.77 5.81
N ILE A 325 17.35 -3.76 4.49
CA ILE A 325 18.05 -4.68 3.62
C ILE A 325 19.11 -3.89 2.87
N ASP A 326 20.38 -4.25 3.06
CA ASP A 326 21.47 -3.71 2.27
C ASP A 326 21.48 -4.41 0.91
N LEU A 327 21.34 -3.64 -0.17
CA LEU A 327 21.19 -4.17 -1.53
C LEU A 327 22.53 -4.71 -2.09
N ASP A 328 23.65 -4.21 -1.62
CA ASP A 328 24.98 -4.67 -2.04
C ASP A 328 25.36 -5.97 -1.33
N LEU A 329 25.07 -6.04 -0.02
CA LEU A 329 25.27 -7.26 0.79
C LEU A 329 24.18 -8.30 0.55
N GLN A 330 23.02 -7.93 -0.01
CA GLN A 330 21.85 -8.78 -0.21
C GLN A 330 21.36 -9.42 1.11
N ALA A 331 21.38 -8.64 2.18
CA ALA A 331 21.10 -9.13 3.52
C ALA A 331 20.39 -8.09 4.39
N VAL A 332 19.63 -8.57 5.38
CA VAL A 332 19.07 -7.72 6.44
C VAL A 332 20.20 -7.23 7.33
N VAL A 333 20.36 -5.91 7.46
CA VAL A 333 21.39 -5.29 8.29
C VAL A 333 20.89 -4.87 9.67
N TRP A 334 19.58 -4.59 9.78
CA TRP A 334 18.93 -4.42 11.06
C TRP A 334 17.43 -4.65 10.97
N THR A 335 16.79 -4.94 12.10
CA THR A 335 15.34 -5.11 12.25
C THR A 335 14.85 -4.36 13.48
N PHE A 336 13.81 -3.56 13.31
CA PHE A 336 13.05 -2.95 14.41
C PHE A 336 11.73 -3.68 14.58
N HIS A 337 11.34 -3.96 15.81
CA HIS A 337 10.01 -4.50 16.14
C HIS A 337 9.17 -3.44 16.87
N THR A 338 7.90 -3.29 16.46
CA THR A 338 6.94 -2.40 17.13
C THR A 338 6.74 -2.77 18.58
N GLU A 339 6.32 -1.82 19.40
CA GLU A 339 6.16 -2.06 20.84
C GLU A 339 5.17 -3.20 21.13
N ARG A 340 4.05 -3.24 20.43
CA ARG A 340 3.05 -4.30 20.60
C ARG A 340 3.58 -5.64 20.11
N SER A 341 4.24 -5.71 18.97
CA SER A 341 4.80 -6.95 18.41
C SER A 341 5.72 -7.66 19.40
N ARG A 342 6.61 -6.92 20.06
CA ARG A 342 7.49 -7.49 21.09
C ARG A 342 6.76 -8.16 22.26
N ARG A 343 5.50 -7.78 22.50
CA ARG A 343 4.69 -8.33 23.60
C ARG A 343 3.74 -9.43 23.15
N THR A 344 3.26 -9.40 21.92
CA THR A 344 2.10 -10.22 21.50
C THR A 344 2.36 -11.14 20.32
N ALA A 345 3.43 -10.93 19.53
CA ALA A 345 3.68 -11.74 18.33
C ALA A 345 3.85 -13.24 18.66
N ALA A 346 4.39 -13.59 19.84
CA ALA A 346 4.56 -14.97 20.27
C ALA A 346 3.25 -15.77 20.33
N ALA A 347 2.10 -15.10 20.50
CA ALA A 347 0.79 -15.78 20.54
C ALA A 347 0.38 -16.40 19.19
N ILE A 348 0.93 -15.90 18.08
CA ILE A 348 0.65 -16.37 16.72
C ILE A 348 1.93 -16.75 15.97
N THR A 349 3.00 -17.09 16.69
CA THR A 349 4.29 -17.50 16.14
C THR A 349 4.60 -18.93 16.60
N GLN A 350 5.07 -19.76 15.67
CA GLN A 350 5.57 -21.10 15.97
C GLN A 350 6.97 -21.04 16.60
N SER A 351 7.44 -22.15 17.18
CA SER A 351 8.77 -22.24 17.82
C SER A 351 9.94 -22.00 16.85
N ASN A 352 9.73 -22.23 15.54
CA ASN A 352 10.71 -21.97 14.49
C ASN A 352 10.67 -20.52 13.95
N GLY A 353 9.83 -19.66 14.52
CA GLY A 353 9.66 -18.26 14.10
C GLY A 353 8.66 -18.02 12.97
N GLU A 354 8.06 -19.07 12.42
CA GLU A 354 7.03 -18.96 11.38
C GLU A 354 5.70 -18.49 11.96
N ILE A 355 4.88 -17.87 11.10
CA ILE A 355 3.51 -17.52 11.47
C ILE A 355 2.68 -18.79 11.71
N ASN A 356 1.84 -18.77 12.74
CA ASN A 356 0.95 -19.88 13.10
C ASN A 356 -0.48 -19.60 12.60
N TYR A 357 -0.75 -19.93 11.35
CA TYR A 357 -2.08 -19.74 10.76
C TYR A 357 -3.20 -20.48 11.50
N LYS A 358 -2.90 -21.63 12.15
CA LYS A 358 -3.89 -22.37 12.97
C LYS A 358 -4.27 -21.62 14.26
N ALA A 359 -3.39 -20.78 14.79
CA ALA A 359 -3.70 -19.92 15.93
C ALA A 359 -4.42 -18.63 15.52
N ILE A 360 -4.42 -18.32 14.23
CA ILE A 360 -5.03 -17.12 13.67
C ILE A 360 -6.45 -17.39 13.22
N PHE A 361 -6.67 -18.46 12.43
CA PHE A 361 -7.94 -18.82 11.84
C PHE A 361 -8.51 -20.05 12.52
N ASP A 362 -9.61 -19.90 13.27
CA ASP A 362 -10.21 -20.96 14.10
C ASP A 362 -11.10 -21.92 13.30
N GLY A 363 -11.61 -21.49 12.16
CA GLY A 363 -12.57 -22.25 11.36
C GLY A 363 -12.67 -21.74 9.91
N ILE A 364 -13.72 -22.20 9.22
CA ILE A 364 -13.97 -21.92 7.80
C ILE A 364 -15.13 -20.95 7.57
N PHE A 365 -15.80 -20.50 8.63
CA PHE A 365 -16.84 -19.48 8.49
C PHE A 365 -16.24 -18.11 8.17
N TYR A 366 -16.98 -17.30 7.44
CA TYR A 366 -16.55 -15.94 7.10
C TYR A 366 -16.18 -15.11 8.34
N ASP A 367 -16.94 -15.23 9.42
CA ASP A 367 -16.65 -14.52 10.68
C ASP A 367 -15.31 -14.96 11.28
N ASP A 368 -14.94 -16.24 11.18
CA ASP A 368 -13.63 -16.75 11.65
C ASP A 368 -12.50 -16.11 10.85
N MET A 369 -12.70 -15.96 9.52
CA MET A 369 -11.73 -15.26 8.66
C MET A 369 -11.58 -13.78 9.06
N VAL A 370 -12.68 -13.07 9.28
CA VAL A 370 -12.64 -11.66 9.73
C VAL A 370 -11.90 -11.55 11.06
N VAL A 371 -12.19 -12.42 12.02
CA VAL A 371 -11.51 -12.46 13.31
C VAL A 371 -10.02 -12.77 13.14
N GLY A 372 -9.67 -13.72 12.27
CA GLY A 372 -8.28 -14.06 11.96
C GLY A 372 -7.49 -12.88 11.41
N VAL A 373 -8.05 -12.16 10.43
CA VAL A 373 -7.42 -10.94 9.90
C VAL A 373 -7.21 -9.91 11.00
N TRP A 374 -8.19 -9.70 11.89
CA TRP A 374 -8.04 -8.80 13.02
C TRP A 374 -6.98 -9.27 14.03
N ARG A 375 -6.82 -10.57 14.27
CA ARG A 375 -5.73 -11.11 15.10
C ARG A 375 -4.36 -10.77 14.50
N MET A 376 -4.18 -10.96 13.17
CA MET A 376 -2.96 -10.56 12.48
C MET A 376 -2.69 -9.05 12.58
N MET A 377 -3.74 -8.24 12.45
CA MET A 377 -3.62 -6.78 12.60
C MET A 377 -3.27 -6.36 14.02
N ASN A 378 -3.75 -7.07 15.04
CA ASN A 378 -3.60 -6.66 16.44
C ASN A 378 -2.22 -6.87 17.04
N ILE A 379 -1.28 -7.51 16.37
CA ILE A 379 0.07 -7.72 16.89
C ILE A 379 1.00 -6.51 16.70
N GLY A 380 0.54 -5.45 16.05
CA GLY A 380 1.38 -4.30 15.76
C GLY A 380 2.09 -4.40 14.41
N ALA A 381 1.41 -4.97 13.41
CA ALA A 381 1.92 -5.13 12.05
C ALA A 381 2.36 -3.80 11.43
N VAL A 382 3.40 -3.84 10.60
CA VAL A 382 3.86 -2.71 9.79
C VAL A 382 3.40 -2.92 8.36
N LEU A 383 2.23 -2.34 8.04
CA LEU A 383 1.59 -2.43 6.72
C LEU A 383 1.82 -1.17 5.89
N SER A 384 2.10 -0.05 6.55
CA SER A 384 2.45 1.19 5.88
C SER A 384 3.79 1.07 5.17
N SER A 385 3.92 1.71 4.01
CA SER A 385 5.21 1.85 3.35
C SER A 385 6.04 2.92 4.07
N PRO A 386 7.35 2.71 4.29
CA PRO A 386 8.20 3.70 4.94
C PRO A 386 8.37 4.96 4.10
N ALA A 387 8.40 6.10 4.75
CA ALA A 387 8.81 7.37 4.17
C ALA A 387 10.16 7.79 4.77
N ILE A 388 11.03 8.37 3.95
CA ILE A 388 12.39 8.72 4.36
C ILE A 388 12.63 10.20 4.09
N ASP A 389 13.13 10.93 5.09
CA ASP A 389 13.64 12.28 4.91
C ASP A 389 14.96 12.41 5.67
N ARG A 390 16.03 12.77 4.93
CA ARG A 390 17.40 12.82 5.44
C ARG A 390 17.83 11.49 6.05
N ASP A 391 18.03 11.44 7.34
CA ASP A 391 18.49 10.31 8.17
C ASP A 391 17.38 9.76 9.07
N VAL A 392 16.12 10.04 8.75
CA VAL A 392 14.96 9.60 9.55
C VAL A 392 13.96 8.84 8.70
N LEU A 393 13.48 7.74 9.25
CA LEU A 393 12.53 6.82 8.68
C LEU A 393 11.20 6.93 9.42
N TYR A 394 10.10 7.12 8.68
CA TYR A 394 8.75 7.27 9.23
C TYR A 394 7.86 6.15 8.74
N PHE A 395 7.08 5.54 9.62
CA PHE A 395 6.08 4.54 9.25
C PHE A 395 4.95 4.46 10.28
N GLY A 396 3.80 3.97 9.85
CA GLY A 396 2.67 3.66 10.70
C GLY A 396 2.64 2.19 11.10
N SER A 397 2.01 1.88 12.21
CA SER A 397 1.79 0.51 12.67
C SER A 397 0.35 0.30 13.13
N THR A 398 -0.11 -0.96 13.03
CA THR A 398 -1.43 -1.34 13.54
C THR A 398 -1.53 -1.31 15.06
N ASP A 399 -0.41 -1.11 15.77
CA ASP A 399 -0.43 -0.80 17.20
C ASP A 399 -0.93 0.62 17.51
N GLY A 400 -1.20 1.41 16.47
CA GLY A 400 -1.69 2.78 16.56
C GLY A 400 -0.61 3.83 16.76
N ASN A 401 0.65 3.49 16.54
CA ASN A 401 1.73 4.46 16.56
C ASN A 401 2.18 4.83 15.13
N VAL A 402 2.62 6.08 14.99
CA VAL A 402 3.54 6.51 13.94
C VAL A 402 4.93 6.59 14.57
N TYR A 403 5.90 5.94 13.98
CA TYR A 403 7.28 5.88 14.43
C TYR A 403 8.18 6.75 13.58
N ALA A 404 9.17 7.40 14.20
CA ALA A 404 10.34 7.98 13.56
C ALA A 404 11.59 7.30 14.11
N LEU A 405 12.37 6.68 13.22
CA LEU A 405 13.61 5.98 13.54
C LEU A 405 14.82 6.71 12.95
N ASN A 406 15.95 6.64 13.62
CA ASN A 406 17.26 7.12 13.14
C ASN A 406 18.39 6.16 13.47
#